data_d3e2d33b6471d871298156f9a43d3c78
#
_entry.id   d3e2d33b6471d871298156f9a43d3c78
#
_cell.length_a   1.000
_cell.length_b   1.000
_cell.length_c   1.000
_cell.angle_alpha   90.00
_cell.angle_beta   90.00
_cell.angle_gamma   90.00
#
_symmetry.space_group_name_H-M   'P 1'
#
loop_
_entity.id
_entity.type
_entity.pdbx_description
1 polymer ?
#
loop_
_entity_poly.entity_id
_entity_poly.type
_entity_poly.pdbx_seq_one_letter_code
_entity_poly.pdbx_strand_id
1 'polypeptide(L)'
;MLHLQPALPGDWPLWSTLDTHLPEAAFHRATREQLAYWITTGDRPIGILRHQFFWETIPFLTLLLLEAPYRGQGYGRAARSLWEAQLIQAGHGMVLVSTQSDESAQHFYRKLGYRDCGYLLLDAPGYQQPAELFLSKPLPAKIP
;
A
#
# COMPACT_ATOMS: atom_id res chain seq x y z
N MET A 1 10.62 -6.27 -16.10
CA MET A 1 10.32 -6.92 -14.80
C MET A 1 9.98 -5.85 -13.76
N LEU A 2 8.98 -6.10 -12.97
CA LEU A 2 8.51 -5.17 -11.96
C LEU A 2 9.34 -5.29 -10.67
N HIS A 3 9.67 -4.15 -10.07
CA HIS A 3 10.41 -4.09 -8.81
C HIS A 3 9.77 -3.11 -7.85
N LEU A 4 9.94 -3.36 -6.56
CA LEU A 4 9.69 -2.38 -5.50
C LEU A 4 11.04 -1.83 -5.06
N GLN A 5 11.29 -0.57 -5.37
CA GLN A 5 12.54 0.09 -5.05
C GLN A 5 12.33 1.03 -3.86
N PRO A 6 13.08 0.87 -2.74
CA PRO A 6 12.91 1.77 -1.61
C PRO A 6 13.08 3.23 -2.00
N ALA A 7 12.15 4.07 -1.55
CA ALA A 7 12.23 5.51 -1.76
C ALA A 7 13.31 6.11 -0.86
N LEU A 8 13.95 7.16 -1.35
CA LEU A 8 15.02 7.89 -0.66
C LEU A 8 14.52 9.27 -0.22
N PRO A 9 15.13 9.87 0.81
CA PRO A 9 14.70 11.21 1.27
C PRO A 9 14.69 12.26 0.17
N GLY A 10 15.63 12.18 -0.78
CA GLY A 10 15.72 13.12 -1.91
C GLY A 10 14.61 12.96 -2.94
N ASP A 11 13.80 11.93 -2.82
CA ASP A 11 12.70 11.69 -3.77
C ASP A 11 11.45 12.54 -3.48
N TRP A 12 11.42 13.24 -2.37
CA TRP A 12 10.22 13.97 -1.91
C TRP A 12 9.61 14.87 -2.98
N PRO A 13 10.37 15.68 -3.74
CA PRO A 13 9.76 16.54 -4.73
C PRO A 13 8.93 15.79 -5.77
N LEU A 14 9.40 14.63 -6.22
CA LEU A 14 8.67 13.80 -7.18
C LEU A 14 7.57 12.99 -6.48
N TRP A 15 7.87 12.40 -5.33
CA TRP A 15 6.90 11.61 -4.56
C TRP A 15 5.65 12.42 -4.22
N SER A 16 5.82 13.66 -3.80
CA SER A 16 4.72 14.53 -3.38
C SER A 16 3.75 14.88 -4.51
N THR A 17 4.16 14.73 -5.76
CA THR A 17 3.26 14.92 -6.90
C THR A 17 2.24 13.80 -7.05
N LEU A 18 2.54 12.63 -6.50
CA LEU A 18 1.67 11.44 -6.56
C LEU A 18 0.93 11.20 -5.24
N ASP A 19 1.61 11.36 -4.13
CA ASP A 19 1.07 11.15 -2.77
C ASP A 19 0.72 12.51 -2.16
N THR A 20 -0.35 13.11 -2.67
CA THR A 20 -0.64 14.52 -2.48
C THR A 20 -1.07 14.91 -1.06
N HIS A 21 -1.47 13.96 -0.23
CA HIS A 21 -1.94 14.23 1.12
C HIS A 21 -0.94 13.85 2.21
N LEU A 22 0.20 13.28 1.84
CA LEU A 22 1.20 12.87 2.81
C LEU A 22 2.07 14.07 3.22
N PRO A 23 2.16 14.38 4.53
CA PRO A 23 3.10 15.43 4.98
C PRO A 23 4.55 15.01 4.73
N GLU A 24 5.42 15.98 4.43
CA GLU A 24 6.83 15.71 4.16
C GLU A 24 7.51 14.95 5.31
N ALA A 25 7.24 15.34 6.57
CA ALA A 25 7.81 14.67 7.73
C ALA A 25 7.42 13.18 7.79
N ALA A 26 6.19 12.85 7.39
CA ALA A 26 5.73 11.46 7.34
C ALA A 26 6.45 10.68 6.23
N PHE A 27 6.71 11.32 5.09
CA PHE A 27 7.48 10.70 4.02
C PHE A 27 8.90 10.36 4.49
N HIS A 28 9.57 11.30 5.16
CA HIS A 28 10.91 11.07 5.66
C HIS A 28 10.97 9.96 6.71
N ARG A 29 9.96 9.87 7.59
CA ARG A 29 9.84 8.72 8.51
C ARG A 29 9.68 7.42 7.74
N ALA A 30 8.83 7.40 6.73
CA ALA A 30 8.61 6.21 5.93
C ALA A 30 9.88 5.76 5.19
N THR A 31 10.68 6.69 4.67
CA THR A 31 11.94 6.32 4.01
C THR A 31 12.96 5.73 4.99
N ARG A 32 13.05 6.28 6.20
CA ARG A 32 13.95 5.74 7.22
C ARG A 32 13.59 4.32 7.63
N GLU A 33 12.30 4.01 7.66
CA GLU A 33 11.81 2.70 8.09
C GLU A 33 11.56 1.76 6.91
N GLN A 34 11.88 2.18 5.69
CA GLN A 34 11.69 1.42 4.44
C GLN A 34 10.23 1.00 4.25
N LEU A 35 9.32 1.94 4.42
CA LEU A 35 7.88 1.74 4.27
C LEU A 35 7.31 2.38 2.99
N ALA A 36 8.16 3.04 2.20
CA ALA A 36 7.79 3.71 0.97
C ALA A 36 8.62 3.17 -0.19
N TYR A 37 7.96 2.82 -1.28
CA TYR A 37 8.58 2.18 -2.44
C TYR A 37 8.11 2.80 -3.74
N TRP A 38 9.04 2.98 -4.67
CA TRP A 38 8.69 3.17 -6.07
C TRP A 38 8.36 1.81 -6.68
N ILE A 39 7.30 1.79 -7.49
CA ILE A 39 7.01 0.64 -8.35
C ILE A 39 7.70 0.94 -9.68
N THR A 40 8.64 0.10 -10.09
CA THR A 40 9.44 0.35 -11.29
C THR A 40 9.37 -0.79 -12.27
N THR A 41 9.42 -0.47 -13.57
CA THR A 41 9.67 -1.44 -14.64
C THR A 41 10.98 -1.02 -15.33
N GLY A 42 12.00 -1.88 -15.25
CA GLY A 42 13.36 -1.45 -15.60
C GLY A 42 13.77 -0.30 -14.69
N ASP A 43 14.24 0.79 -15.28
CA ASP A 43 14.63 1.99 -14.53
C ASP A 43 13.51 3.03 -14.41
N ARG A 44 12.31 2.70 -14.88
CA ARG A 44 11.22 3.66 -14.97
C ARG A 44 10.23 3.50 -13.83
N PRO A 45 10.02 4.54 -13.00
CA PRO A 45 8.96 4.52 -12.00
C PRO A 45 7.60 4.63 -12.70
N ILE A 46 6.67 3.75 -12.30
CA ILE A 46 5.30 3.74 -12.83
C ILE A 46 4.24 3.92 -11.75
N GLY A 47 4.66 3.97 -10.50
CA GLY A 47 3.74 4.15 -9.37
C GLY A 47 4.46 4.11 -8.05
N ILE A 48 3.68 4.13 -6.99
CA ILE A 48 4.17 4.14 -5.61
C ILE A 48 3.38 3.17 -4.74
N LEU A 49 4.05 2.64 -3.73
CA LEU A 49 3.45 1.79 -2.72
C LEU A 49 3.98 2.24 -1.36
N ARG A 50 3.07 2.42 -0.41
CA ARG A 50 3.44 2.82 0.94
C ARG A 50 2.63 1.99 1.94
N HIS A 51 3.30 1.52 3.00
CA HIS A 51 2.64 0.78 4.08
C HIS A 51 3.11 1.28 5.43
N GLN A 52 2.45 0.81 6.47
CA GLN A 52 2.81 1.04 7.86
C GLN A 52 2.46 -0.21 8.65
N PHE A 53 2.65 -0.19 9.97
CA PHE A 53 2.31 -1.32 10.83
C PHE A 53 1.18 -0.94 11.77
N PHE A 54 0.07 -1.68 11.67
CA PHE A 54 -1.06 -1.55 12.59
C PHE A 54 -0.70 -2.29 13.89
N TRP A 55 -0.89 -1.63 15.02
CA TRP A 55 -0.45 -2.13 16.34
C TRP A 55 1.05 -2.50 16.32
N GLU A 56 1.84 -1.76 15.61
CA GLU A 56 3.29 -1.94 15.46
C GLU A 56 3.72 -3.27 14.86
N THR A 57 2.79 -4.19 14.55
CA THR A 57 3.13 -5.56 14.15
C THR A 57 2.48 -6.03 12.84
N ILE A 58 1.30 -5.50 12.48
CA ILE A 58 0.56 -5.99 11.32
C ILE A 58 0.80 -5.07 10.13
N PRO A 59 1.43 -5.55 9.04
CA PRO A 59 1.60 -4.71 7.85
C PRO A 59 0.27 -4.24 7.30
N PHE A 60 0.16 -2.95 7.06
CA PHE A 60 -1.05 -2.29 6.59
C PHE A 60 -0.72 -1.48 5.34
N LEU A 61 -1.24 -1.93 4.20
CA LEU A 61 -1.04 -1.21 2.94
C LEU A 61 -1.89 0.06 2.95
N THR A 62 -1.23 1.21 2.96
CA THR A 62 -1.90 2.51 3.05
C THR A 62 -2.06 3.19 1.70
N LEU A 63 -1.22 2.86 0.73
CA LEU A 63 -1.31 3.44 -0.60
C LEU A 63 -0.70 2.50 -1.64
N LEU A 64 -1.43 2.29 -2.72
CA LEU A 64 -0.94 1.65 -3.94
C LEU A 64 -1.50 2.46 -5.09
N LEU A 65 -0.64 3.21 -5.76
CA LEU A 65 -1.04 4.12 -6.82
C LEU A 65 -0.17 3.90 -8.05
N LEU A 66 -0.81 3.69 -9.19
CA LEU A 66 -0.15 3.63 -10.49
C LEU A 66 -0.44 4.90 -11.27
N GLU A 67 0.53 5.37 -12.03
CA GLU A 67 0.29 6.44 -13.00
C GLU A 67 -0.70 5.97 -14.06
N ALA A 68 -1.52 6.90 -14.56
CA ALA A 68 -2.65 6.56 -15.44
C ALA A 68 -2.31 5.65 -16.63
N PRO A 69 -1.19 5.87 -17.36
CA PRO A 69 -0.87 5.01 -18.51
C PRO A 69 -0.62 3.54 -18.17
N TYR A 70 -0.37 3.23 -16.90
CA TYR A 70 -0.01 1.88 -16.46
C TYR A 70 -1.15 1.14 -15.77
N ARG A 71 -2.33 1.76 -15.67
CA ARG A 71 -3.49 1.14 -15.02
C ARG A 71 -4.15 0.11 -15.93
N GLY A 72 -4.82 -0.87 -15.30
CA GLY A 72 -5.58 -1.89 -16.03
C GLY A 72 -4.73 -2.93 -16.75
N GLN A 73 -3.43 -3.05 -16.42
CA GLN A 73 -2.50 -3.95 -17.09
C GLN A 73 -1.89 -5.00 -16.15
N GLY A 74 -2.40 -5.11 -14.92
CA GLY A 74 -1.93 -6.09 -13.95
C GLY A 74 -0.75 -5.64 -13.09
N TYR A 75 -0.25 -4.41 -13.24
CA TYR A 75 0.88 -3.92 -12.46
C TYR A 75 0.56 -3.76 -10.97
N GLY A 76 -0.66 -3.33 -10.63
CA GLY A 76 -1.07 -3.21 -9.24
C GLY A 76 -1.09 -4.57 -8.53
N ARG A 77 -1.61 -5.58 -9.21
CA ARG A 77 -1.61 -6.96 -8.71
C ARG A 77 -0.20 -7.47 -8.51
N ALA A 78 0.69 -7.22 -9.47
CA ALA A 78 2.08 -7.65 -9.39
C ALA A 78 2.83 -6.94 -8.26
N ALA A 79 2.63 -5.63 -8.11
CA ALA A 79 3.26 -4.85 -7.04
C ALA A 79 2.82 -5.35 -5.66
N ARG A 80 1.51 -5.59 -5.48
CA ARG A 80 0.98 -6.14 -4.23
C ARG A 80 1.58 -7.52 -3.95
N SER A 81 1.72 -8.37 -4.96
CA SER A 81 2.31 -9.71 -4.77
C SER A 81 3.78 -9.62 -4.33
N LEU A 82 4.54 -8.68 -4.88
CA LEU A 82 5.92 -8.43 -4.44
C LEU A 82 5.97 -7.94 -2.99
N TRP A 83 5.06 -7.05 -2.62
CA TRP A 83 4.96 -6.55 -1.25
C TRP A 83 4.65 -7.71 -0.28
N GLU A 84 3.66 -8.54 -0.61
CA GLU A 84 3.33 -9.70 0.23
C GLU A 84 4.51 -10.67 0.32
N ALA A 85 5.23 -10.90 -0.77
CA ALA A 85 6.39 -11.79 -0.77
C ALA A 85 7.49 -11.31 0.18
N GLN A 86 7.76 -10.01 0.20
CA GLN A 86 8.72 -9.42 1.15
C GLN A 86 8.27 -9.65 2.60
N LEU A 87 6.98 -9.49 2.86
CA LEU A 87 6.44 -9.65 4.22
C LEU A 87 6.44 -11.11 4.66
N ILE A 88 6.18 -12.03 3.76
CA ILE A 88 6.30 -13.47 4.04
C ILE A 88 7.73 -13.79 4.45
N GLN A 89 8.72 -13.30 3.73
CA GLN A 89 10.12 -13.52 4.06
C GLN A 89 10.52 -12.87 5.39
N ALA A 90 9.90 -11.78 5.76
CA ALA A 90 10.11 -11.14 7.05
C ALA A 90 9.36 -11.83 8.21
N GLY A 91 8.55 -12.86 7.92
CA GLY A 91 7.88 -13.67 8.93
C GLY A 91 6.49 -13.18 9.33
N HIS A 92 5.89 -12.27 8.57
CA HIS A 92 4.54 -11.79 8.88
C HIS A 92 3.49 -12.81 8.46
N GLY A 93 2.48 -13.00 9.31
CA GLY A 93 1.43 -14.00 9.10
C GLY A 93 0.14 -13.46 8.51
N MET A 94 0.00 -12.14 8.39
CA MET A 94 -1.18 -11.52 7.78
C MET A 94 -0.87 -10.10 7.34
N VAL A 95 -1.73 -9.57 6.48
CA VAL A 95 -1.68 -8.18 6.06
C VAL A 95 -3.07 -7.56 6.12
N LEU A 96 -3.11 -6.24 6.27
CA LEU A 96 -4.32 -5.42 6.21
C LEU A 96 -4.26 -4.47 5.04
N VAL A 97 -5.42 -4.15 4.48
CA VAL A 97 -5.62 -3.03 3.58
C VAL A 97 -6.91 -2.31 3.99
N SER A 98 -7.07 -1.06 3.57
CA SER A 98 -8.34 -0.36 3.71
C SER A 98 -8.68 0.41 2.45
N THR A 99 -9.98 0.63 2.25
CA THR A 99 -10.51 1.39 1.12
C THR A 99 -11.85 1.98 1.52
N GLN A 100 -12.22 3.12 0.95
CA GLN A 100 -13.53 3.71 1.22
C GLN A 100 -14.63 2.86 0.59
N SER A 101 -15.79 2.84 1.27
CA SER A 101 -16.91 1.98 0.87
C SER A 101 -17.49 2.30 -0.50
N ASP A 102 -17.26 3.51 -1.01
CA ASP A 102 -17.70 3.92 -2.34
C ASP A 102 -16.64 3.72 -3.43
N GLU A 103 -15.48 3.13 -3.11
CA GLU A 103 -14.41 2.88 -4.05
C GLU A 103 -14.46 1.46 -4.58
N SER A 104 -14.08 1.29 -5.86
CA SER A 104 -14.07 -0.03 -6.51
C SER A 104 -12.89 -0.92 -6.06
N ALA A 105 -11.86 -0.35 -5.42
CA ALA A 105 -10.69 -1.08 -4.96
C ALA A 105 -11.05 -2.25 -4.03
N GLN A 106 -12.14 -2.16 -3.28
CA GLN A 106 -12.62 -3.25 -2.43
C GLN A 106 -12.81 -4.56 -3.22
N HIS A 107 -13.32 -4.46 -4.45
CA HIS A 107 -13.54 -5.65 -5.29
C HIS A 107 -12.23 -6.24 -5.79
N PHE A 108 -11.26 -5.39 -6.10
CA PHE A 108 -9.91 -5.81 -6.46
C PHE A 108 -9.29 -6.64 -5.33
N TYR A 109 -9.33 -6.14 -4.10
CA TYR A 109 -8.74 -6.85 -2.96
C TYR A 109 -9.46 -8.17 -2.67
N ARG A 110 -10.80 -8.21 -2.73
CA ARG A 110 -11.53 -9.47 -2.51
C ARG A 110 -11.17 -10.54 -3.52
N LYS A 111 -10.95 -10.17 -4.78
CA LYS A 111 -10.51 -11.11 -5.82
C LYS A 111 -9.12 -11.67 -5.55
N LEU A 112 -8.32 -10.99 -4.76
CA LEU A 112 -6.96 -11.40 -4.44
C LEU A 112 -6.86 -12.12 -3.09
N GLY A 113 -8.00 -12.53 -2.53
CA GLY A 113 -8.04 -13.33 -1.31
C GLY A 113 -8.19 -12.53 -0.03
N TYR A 114 -8.40 -11.22 -0.12
CA TYR A 114 -8.67 -10.40 1.06
C TYR A 114 -10.11 -10.57 1.50
N ARG A 115 -10.34 -10.56 2.81
CA ARG A 115 -11.66 -10.69 3.41
C ARG A 115 -11.99 -9.48 4.25
N ASP A 116 -13.24 -9.04 4.21
CA ASP A 116 -13.72 -7.95 5.05
C ASP A 116 -13.51 -8.32 6.52
N CYS A 117 -12.90 -7.42 7.30
CA CYS A 117 -12.66 -7.64 8.72
C CYS A 117 -13.16 -6.52 9.62
N GLY A 118 -13.76 -5.48 9.06
CA GLY A 118 -14.35 -4.40 9.83
C GLY A 118 -14.44 -3.11 9.02
N TYR A 119 -14.87 -2.06 9.70
CA TYR A 119 -14.95 -0.75 9.07
C TYR A 119 -14.79 0.34 10.14
N LEU A 120 -14.42 1.53 9.68
CA LEU A 120 -14.25 2.71 10.51
C LEU A 120 -15.18 3.80 10.01
N LEU A 121 -15.99 4.36 10.92
CA LEU A 121 -16.85 5.51 10.63
C LEU A 121 -16.23 6.75 11.25
N LEU A 122 -15.85 7.71 10.39
CA LEU A 122 -15.31 8.98 10.82
C LEU A 122 -16.33 10.08 10.53
N ASP A 123 -16.83 10.73 11.58
CA ASP A 123 -17.80 11.83 11.46
C ASP A 123 -17.35 13.10 12.15
N ALA A 124 -16.15 13.13 12.71
CA ALA A 124 -15.60 14.32 13.34
C ALA A 124 -15.43 15.45 12.31
N PRO A 125 -15.66 16.72 12.69
CA PRO A 125 -15.50 17.84 11.77
C PRO A 125 -14.11 17.84 11.11
N GLY A 126 -14.09 17.94 9.79
CA GLY A 126 -12.85 17.91 9.00
C GLY A 126 -12.35 16.52 8.64
N TYR A 127 -12.94 15.45 9.19
CA TYR A 127 -12.55 14.06 8.92
C TYR A 127 -13.68 13.24 8.30
N GLN A 128 -14.80 13.84 8.01
CA GLN A 128 -15.97 13.13 7.49
C GLN A 128 -15.66 12.52 6.12
N GLN A 129 -16.01 11.24 5.98
CA GLN A 129 -15.77 10.49 4.74
C GLN A 129 -16.74 9.30 4.68
N PRO A 130 -16.89 8.64 3.52
CA PRO A 130 -17.54 7.33 3.46
C PRO A 130 -16.84 6.35 4.39
N ALA A 131 -17.54 5.30 4.84
CA ALA A 131 -16.96 4.30 5.72
C ALA A 131 -15.66 3.74 5.14
N GLU A 132 -14.62 3.62 5.96
CA GLU A 132 -13.37 2.98 5.59
C GLU A 132 -13.49 1.48 5.85
N LEU A 133 -13.48 0.69 4.80
CA LEU A 133 -13.55 -0.77 4.91
C LEU A 133 -12.16 -1.33 5.14
N PHE A 134 -12.02 -2.23 6.12
CA PHE A 134 -10.79 -2.95 6.38
C PHE A 134 -10.91 -4.37 5.88
N LEU A 135 -9.89 -4.82 5.17
CA LEU A 135 -9.81 -6.19 4.67
C LEU A 135 -8.48 -6.79 5.10
N SER A 136 -8.48 -8.08 5.36
CA SER A 136 -7.28 -8.80 5.80
C SER A 136 -7.05 -10.03 4.94
N LYS A 137 -5.80 -10.46 4.89
CA LYS A 137 -5.40 -11.68 4.19
C LYS A 137 -4.35 -12.42 5.01
N PRO A 138 -4.55 -13.70 5.31
CA PRO A 138 -3.49 -14.49 5.92
C PRO A 138 -2.37 -14.73 4.90
N LEU A 139 -1.14 -14.71 5.39
CA LEU A 139 0.03 -15.02 4.58
C LEU A 139 0.55 -16.40 4.92
N PRO A 140 1.08 -17.16 3.94
CA PRO A 140 1.67 -18.47 4.22
C PRO A 140 2.94 -18.34 5.06
N ALA A 141 3.35 -19.43 5.67
CA ALA A 141 4.58 -19.47 6.43
C ALA A 141 5.78 -19.18 5.52
N LYS A 142 6.85 -18.59 6.11
CA LYS A 142 8.09 -18.34 5.42
C LYS A 142 8.68 -19.65 4.88
N ILE A 143 9.11 -19.63 3.63
CA ILE A 143 9.81 -20.76 3.01
C ILE A 143 11.23 -20.83 3.58
N PRO A 144 11.66 -22.03 4.09
CA PRO A 144 13.01 -22.19 4.63
C PRO A 144 14.10 -21.95 3.58
#